data_6b09b60ab7010bc5360c2103a1a22380
#
_entry.id   6b09b60ab7010bc5360c2103a1a22380
#
_cell.length_a   1.000
_cell.length_b   1.000
_cell.length_c   1.000
_cell.angle_alpha   90.00
_cell.angle_beta   90.00
_cell.angle_gamma   90.00
#
_symmetry.space_group_name_H-M   'P 1'
#
loop_
_entity.id
_entity.type
_entity.pdbx_description
1 polymer ?
#
loop_
_entity_poly.entity_id
_entity_poly.type
_entity_poly.pdbx_seq_one_letter_code
_entity_poly.pdbx_strand_id
1 'polypeptide(L)'
;IIIERISGIVKIQDKEIVIEPFKEKVIPEQFVESDWSSASYFYSLAALSSSVDLTLSKFYKDSLQGDSKIVEIYEKFGIESIFEDDQIILKKNKISLPKSVNLNLKDNPDLAQTIIITCLGLGVDCTLSGLHTLKIKETNRLVALKNEIKKFKVDKIDITENSISLKNNSIIKHNVIIETYNDHRMAMSFAPLSLIVPIIINNPEVVTKSYVSFWNDLEMLGFNISKK
;
A
#
# COMPACT_ATOMS: atom_id res chain seq x y z
N ILE A 1 -15.05 -15.43 -11.14
CA ILE A 1 -13.80 -15.94 -11.73
C ILE A 1 -13.17 -17.04 -10.85
N ILE A 2 -12.79 -16.78 -9.57
CA ILE A 2 -12.13 -17.81 -8.74
C ILE A 2 -13.02 -19.04 -8.55
N ILE A 3 -14.28 -18.84 -8.15
CA ILE A 3 -15.26 -19.93 -7.97
C ILE A 3 -15.47 -20.72 -9.27
N GLU A 4 -15.51 -20.05 -10.41
CA GLU A 4 -15.62 -20.68 -11.73
C GLU A 4 -14.38 -21.49 -12.09
N ARG A 5 -13.17 -21.02 -11.72
CA ARG A 5 -11.92 -21.76 -11.93
C ARG A 5 -11.88 -23.09 -11.18
N ILE A 6 -12.56 -23.19 -10.04
CA ILE A 6 -12.68 -24.41 -9.24
C ILE A 6 -13.98 -25.18 -9.52
N SER A 7 -14.51 -25.05 -10.73
CA SER A 7 -15.71 -25.76 -11.22
C SER A 7 -17.02 -25.33 -10.55
N GLY A 8 -17.06 -24.15 -9.92
CA GLY A 8 -18.29 -23.58 -9.38
C GLY A 8 -19.13 -22.89 -10.47
N ILE A 9 -20.45 -22.96 -10.35
CA ILE A 9 -21.37 -22.21 -11.20
C ILE A 9 -21.77 -20.93 -10.47
N VAL A 10 -21.48 -19.77 -11.10
CA VAL A 10 -21.83 -18.46 -10.55
C VAL A 10 -22.73 -17.74 -11.53
N LYS A 11 -23.90 -17.31 -11.07
CA LYS A 11 -24.82 -16.45 -11.83
C LYS A 11 -24.90 -15.11 -11.13
N ILE A 12 -24.63 -14.04 -11.88
CA ILE A 12 -24.73 -12.66 -11.39
C ILE A 12 -25.93 -12.02 -12.09
N GLN A 13 -26.94 -11.61 -11.30
CA GLN A 13 -28.14 -10.93 -11.79
C GLN A 13 -28.37 -9.70 -10.92
N ASP A 14 -28.30 -8.51 -11.52
CA ASP A 14 -28.44 -7.22 -10.86
C ASP A 14 -27.60 -7.09 -9.58
N LYS A 15 -28.23 -7.25 -8.40
CA LYS A 15 -27.60 -7.16 -7.07
C LYS A 15 -27.41 -8.50 -6.38
N GLU A 16 -27.75 -9.59 -7.06
CA GLU A 16 -27.71 -10.95 -6.51
C GLU A 16 -26.58 -11.76 -7.13
N ILE A 17 -25.91 -12.53 -6.30
CA ILE A 17 -24.91 -13.50 -6.70
C ILE A 17 -25.41 -14.87 -6.25
N VAL A 18 -25.73 -15.73 -7.21
CA VAL A 18 -26.18 -17.10 -6.96
C VAL A 18 -24.99 -18.04 -7.23
N ILE A 19 -24.63 -18.84 -6.24
CA ILE A 19 -23.58 -19.86 -6.35
C ILE A 19 -24.26 -21.22 -6.19
N GLU A 20 -24.15 -22.06 -7.23
CA GLU A 20 -24.68 -23.43 -7.17
C GLU A 20 -23.68 -24.34 -6.43
N PRO A 21 -24.16 -25.40 -5.76
CA PRO A 21 -23.29 -26.38 -5.13
C PRO A 21 -22.33 -27.03 -6.13
N PHE A 22 -21.11 -27.30 -5.68
CA PHE A 22 -20.13 -28.00 -6.49
C PHE A 22 -20.62 -29.41 -6.81
N LYS A 23 -20.55 -29.82 -8.08
CA LYS A 23 -20.91 -31.16 -8.54
C LYS A 23 -19.78 -32.17 -8.30
N GLU A 24 -18.54 -31.71 -8.33
CA GLU A 24 -17.35 -32.52 -8.15
C GLU A 24 -16.90 -32.47 -6.69
N LYS A 25 -16.47 -33.63 -6.16
CA LYS A 25 -15.96 -33.74 -4.78
C LYS A 25 -14.49 -33.37 -4.64
N VAL A 26 -13.78 -33.25 -5.76
CA VAL A 26 -12.35 -32.91 -5.76
C VAL A 26 -12.17 -31.52 -6.33
N ILE A 27 -11.75 -30.60 -5.47
CA ILE A 27 -11.34 -29.26 -5.87
C ILE A 27 -9.88 -29.35 -6.33
N PRO A 28 -9.53 -28.91 -7.55
CA PRO A 28 -8.15 -28.91 -8.00
C PRO A 28 -7.29 -28.01 -7.09
N GLU A 29 -6.04 -28.37 -6.94
CA GLU A 29 -5.08 -27.58 -6.19
C GLU A 29 -5.05 -26.14 -6.71
N GLN A 30 -5.15 -25.19 -5.79
CA GLN A 30 -5.15 -23.77 -6.12
C GLN A 30 -3.90 -23.12 -5.53
N PHE A 31 -3.28 -22.30 -6.35
CA PHE A 31 -2.18 -21.47 -5.91
C PHE A 31 -2.72 -20.13 -5.40
N VAL A 32 -2.38 -19.77 -4.16
CA VAL A 32 -2.75 -18.48 -3.57
C VAL A 32 -1.56 -17.55 -3.70
N GLU A 33 -1.73 -16.48 -4.44
CA GLU A 33 -0.70 -15.44 -4.58
C GLU A 33 -0.55 -14.60 -3.30
N SER A 34 0.59 -13.92 -3.19
CA SER A 34 0.86 -12.99 -2.09
C SER A 34 -0.05 -11.76 -2.16
N ASP A 35 -0.21 -11.08 -1.03
CA ASP A 35 -1.09 -9.92 -0.88
C ASP A 35 -0.47 -8.65 -1.51
N TRP A 36 -1.12 -8.12 -2.54
CA TRP A 36 -0.69 -6.91 -3.23
C TRP A 36 -0.77 -5.64 -2.37
N SER A 37 -1.67 -5.60 -1.39
CA SER A 37 -1.66 -4.52 -0.40
C SER A 37 -0.35 -4.54 0.40
N SER A 38 0.11 -5.73 0.81
CA SER A 38 1.40 -5.88 1.51
C SER A 38 2.59 -5.52 0.61
N ALA A 39 2.54 -5.88 -0.68
CA ALA A 39 3.56 -5.46 -1.64
C ALA A 39 3.72 -3.94 -1.69
N SER A 40 2.62 -3.18 -1.51
CA SER A 40 2.64 -1.72 -1.62
C SER A 40 3.65 -1.06 -0.69
N TYR A 41 3.88 -1.61 0.50
CA TYR A 41 4.86 -1.06 1.45
C TYR A 41 6.30 -1.20 0.92
N PHE A 42 6.59 -2.30 0.22
CA PHE A 42 7.90 -2.52 -0.41
C PHE A 42 8.07 -1.67 -1.66
N TYR A 43 7.01 -1.39 -2.41
CA TYR A 43 7.03 -0.38 -3.48
C TYR A 43 7.35 1.02 -2.92
N SER A 44 6.79 1.37 -1.76
CA SER A 44 7.10 2.63 -1.08
C SER A 44 8.58 2.67 -0.65
N LEU A 45 9.10 1.59 -0.06
CA LEU A 45 10.53 1.46 0.27
C LEU A 45 11.39 1.65 -0.97
N ALA A 46 11.05 0.97 -2.06
CA ALA A 46 11.75 1.08 -3.34
C ALA A 46 11.79 2.53 -3.85
N ALA A 47 10.64 3.22 -3.81
CA ALA A 47 10.54 4.60 -4.28
C ALA A 47 11.35 5.58 -3.41
N LEU A 48 11.40 5.38 -2.10
CA LEU A 48 12.11 6.24 -1.16
C LEU A 48 13.60 5.93 -1.04
N SER A 49 14.04 4.73 -1.46
CA SER A 49 15.45 4.34 -1.46
C SER A 49 16.25 5.06 -2.54
N SER A 50 17.55 5.20 -2.33
CA SER A 50 18.48 5.71 -3.36
C SER A 50 18.78 4.68 -4.45
N SER A 51 18.77 3.39 -4.09
CA SER A 51 18.95 2.25 -4.99
C SER A 51 18.07 1.10 -4.51
N VAL A 52 17.70 0.21 -5.41
CA VAL A 52 16.80 -0.93 -5.13
C VAL A 52 17.33 -2.18 -5.82
N ASP A 53 17.39 -3.25 -5.04
CA ASP A 53 17.56 -4.62 -5.49
C ASP A 53 16.65 -5.47 -4.59
N LEU A 54 15.39 -5.58 -4.94
CA LEU A 54 14.35 -6.18 -4.12
C LEU A 54 13.49 -7.13 -4.95
N THR A 55 13.41 -8.38 -4.49
CA THR A 55 12.54 -9.40 -5.10
C THR A 55 11.39 -9.73 -4.16
N LEU A 56 10.18 -9.69 -4.68
CA LEU A 56 8.95 -10.10 -4.00
C LEU A 56 8.46 -11.41 -4.62
N SER A 57 8.23 -12.43 -3.79
CA SER A 57 7.84 -13.76 -4.25
C SER A 57 6.34 -13.98 -4.22
N LYS A 58 5.87 -14.88 -5.11
CA LYS A 58 4.47 -15.31 -5.25
C LYS A 58 3.54 -14.20 -5.71
N PHE A 59 4.00 -13.40 -6.67
CA PHE A 59 3.21 -12.38 -7.35
C PHE A 59 3.14 -12.68 -8.86
N TYR A 60 1.97 -12.53 -9.43
CA TYR A 60 1.74 -12.80 -10.85
C TYR A 60 1.27 -11.54 -11.59
N LYS A 61 1.68 -11.42 -12.85
CA LYS A 61 1.32 -10.29 -13.70
C LYS A 61 -0.19 -10.16 -13.90
N ASP A 62 -0.88 -11.30 -14.02
CA ASP A 62 -2.32 -11.37 -14.28
C ASP A 62 -3.12 -11.55 -12.97
N SER A 63 -2.75 -10.83 -11.92
CA SER A 63 -3.42 -10.87 -10.63
C SER A 63 -4.87 -10.38 -10.71
N LEU A 64 -5.74 -11.05 -9.95
CA LEU A 64 -7.14 -10.64 -9.74
C LEU A 64 -7.31 -9.65 -8.59
N GLN A 65 -6.25 -9.39 -7.81
CA GLN A 65 -6.30 -8.41 -6.72
C GLN A 65 -6.26 -6.98 -7.30
N GLY A 66 -7.21 -6.14 -6.91
CA GLY A 66 -7.27 -4.75 -7.38
C GLY A 66 -6.01 -3.95 -7.08
N ASP A 67 -5.36 -4.25 -5.95
CA ASP A 67 -4.14 -3.56 -5.52
C ASP A 67 -2.91 -3.86 -6.39
N SER A 68 -2.97 -4.84 -7.32
CA SER A 68 -1.93 -5.04 -8.35
C SER A 68 -1.71 -3.81 -9.23
N LYS A 69 -2.67 -2.87 -9.24
CA LYS A 69 -2.54 -1.55 -9.87
C LYS A 69 -1.35 -0.73 -9.34
N ILE A 70 -0.78 -1.11 -8.21
CA ILE A 70 0.43 -0.49 -7.64
C ILE A 70 1.59 -0.45 -8.65
N VAL A 71 1.72 -1.47 -9.49
CA VAL A 71 2.74 -1.56 -10.55
C VAL A 71 2.72 -0.30 -11.43
N GLU A 72 1.58 0.00 -12.04
CA GLU A 72 1.42 1.17 -12.93
C GLU A 72 1.53 2.50 -12.18
N ILE A 73 1.08 2.53 -10.91
CA ILE A 73 1.15 3.75 -10.11
C ILE A 73 2.60 4.11 -9.81
N TYR A 74 3.42 3.11 -9.44
CA TYR A 74 4.80 3.36 -9.00
C TYR A 74 5.79 3.54 -10.15
N GLU A 75 5.42 3.21 -11.40
CA GLU A 75 6.16 3.66 -12.59
C GLU A 75 6.34 5.19 -12.61
N LYS A 76 5.32 5.95 -12.12
CA LYS A 76 5.38 7.41 -11.98
C LYS A 76 6.46 7.89 -11.01
N PHE A 77 6.88 7.03 -10.09
CA PHE A 77 7.95 7.28 -9.11
C PHE A 77 9.27 6.63 -9.50
N GLY A 78 9.37 6.08 -10.73
CA GLY A 78 10.57 5.47 -11.27
C GLY A 78 10.78 4.03 -10.85
N ILE A 79 9.77 3.34 -10.35
CA ILE A 79 9.87 1.93 -10.00
C ILE A 79 9.40 1.09 -11.18
N GLU A 80 10.33 0.33 -11.73
CA GLU A 80 10.09 -0.70 -12.73
C GLU A 80 9.82 -2.04 -12.03
N SER A 81 8.81 -2.76 -12.48
CA SER A 81 8.44 -4.08 -11.98
C SER A 81 8.69 -5.11 -13.07
N ILE A 82 9.67 -5.97 -12.89
CA ILE A 82 10.01 -7.06 -13.80
C ILE A 82 9.41 -8.34 -13.24
N PHE A 83 8.50 -8.94 -14.00
CA PHE A 83 7.89 -10.22 -13.64
C PHE A 83 8.72 -11.37 -14.19
N GLU A 84 9.12 -12.28 -13.30
CA GLU A 84 9.83 -13.52 -13.62
C GLU A 84 9.15 -14.67 -12.87
N ASP A 85 8.51 -15.59 -13.61
CA ASP A 85 7.74 -16.71 -13.06
C ASP A 85 6.71 -16.24 -12.00
N ASP A 86 6.95 -16.53 -10.73
CA ASP A 86 6.10 -16.15 -9.59
C ASP A 86 6.71 -15.01 -8.75
N GLN A 87 7.61 -14.22 -9.33
CA GLN A 87 8.33 -13.16 -8.63
C GLN A 87 8.21 -11.82 -9.33
N ILE A 88 8.39 -10.75 -8.56
CA ILE A 88 8.58 -9.39 -9.06
C ILE A 88 9.92 -8.88 -8.59
N ILE A 89 10.75 -8.45 -9.54
CA ILE A 89 11.99 -7.73 -9.25
C ILE A 89 11.70 -6.23 -9.39
N LEU A 90 11.89 -5.49 -8.30
CA LEU A 90 11.75 -4.04 -8.29
C LEU A 90 13.08 -3.38 -8.60
N LYS A 91 13.10 -2.53 -9.63
CA LYS A 91 14.26 -1.71 -10.01
C LYS A 91 13.90 -0.23 -9.97
N LYS A 92 14.86 0.60 -9.56
CA LYS A 92 14.68 2.04 -9.56
C LYS A 92 15.37 2.67 -10.75
N ASN A 93 14.58 3.27 -11.62
CA ASN A 93 15.06 4.05 -12.76
C ASN A 93 15.26 5.51 -12.38
N LYS A 94 16.29 6.15 -12.92
CA LYS A 94 16.49 7.59 -12.77
C LYS A 94 15.49 8.32 -13.67
N ILE A 95 14.48 8.91 -13.04
CA ILE A 95 13.50 9.76 -13.73
C ILE A 95 13.41 11.13 -13.07
N SER A 96 12.88 12.10 -13.78
CA SER A 96 12.41 13.34 -13.17
C SER A 96 11.07 13.07 -12.49
N LEU A 97 11.00 13.20 -11.19
CA LEU A 97 9.75 13.00 -10.45
C LEU A 97 8.69 14.01 -10.90
N PRO A 98 7.41 13.60 -10.98
CA PRO A 98 6.32 14.52 -11.27
C PRO A 98 6.19 15.56 -10.14
N LYS A 99 5.79 16.79 -10.48
CA LYS A 99 5.47 17.82 -9.46
C LYS A 99 4.25 17.44 -8.63
N SER A 100 3.29 16.77 -9.25
CA SER A 100 2.07 16.30 -8.61
C SER A 100 1.54 15.02 -9.24
N VAL A 101 0.81 14.23 -8.45
CA VAL A 101 0.04 13.07 -8.91
C VAL A 101 -1.41 13.20 -8.51
N ASN A 102 -2.31 12.86 -9.45
CA ASN A 102 -3.75 12.81 -9.22
C ASN A 102 -4.24 11.42 -9.59
N LEU A 103 -4.80 10.69 -8.62
CA LEU A 103 -5.22 9.31 -8.79
C LEU A 103 -6.65 9.09 -8.28
N ASN A 104 -7.43 8.33 -9.05
CA ASN A 104 -8.70 7.81 -8.59
C ASN A 104 -8.50 6.35 -8.15
N LEU A 105 -8.68 6.10 -6.86
CA LEU A 105 -8.46 4.81 -6.21
C LEU A 105 -9.78 4.13 -5.81
N LYS A 106 -10.86 4.37 -6.55
CA LYS A 106 -12.18 3.77 -6.27
C LYS A 106 -12.13 2.25 -6.18
N ASP A 107 -11.33 1.61 -7.04
CA ASP A 107 -11.23 0.15 -7.15
C ASP A 107 -10.09 -0.44 -6.31
N ASN A 108 -9.20 0.42 -5.76
CA ASN A 108 -8.05 0.04 -4.93
C ASN A 108 -7.77 1.07 -3.81
N PRO A 109 -8.79 1.38 -2.98
CA PRO A 109 -8.68 2.45 -1.98
C PRO A 109 -7.65 2.15 -0.88
N ASP A 110 -7.34 0.89 -0.64
CA ASP A 110 -6.39 0.45 0.38
C ASP A 110 -4.93 0.82 0.05
N LEU A 111 -4.62 1.20 -1.21
CA LEU A 111 -3.33 1.75 -1.61
C LEU A 111 -3.12 3.23 -1.20
N ALA A 112 -4.19 3.93 -0.84
CA ALA A 112 -4.14 5.38 -0.62
C ALA A 112 -3.14 5.78 0.48
N GLN A 113 -3.09 5.02 1.59
CA GLN A 113 -2.19 5.31 2.71
C GLN A 113 -0.73 5.23 2.26
N THR A 114 -0.35 4.15 1.58
CA THR A 114 1.02 3.96 1.10
C THR A 114 1.41 5.02 0.07
N ILE A 115 0.53 5.32 -0.89
CA ILE A 115 0.82 6.29 -1.96
C ILE A 115 1.02 7.69 -1.40
N ILE A 116 0.14 8.18 -0.52
CA ILE A 116 0.27 9.54 0.02
C ILE A 116 1.52 9.70 0.89
N ILE A 117 1.91 8.65 1.62
CA ILE A 117 3.13 8.67 2.43
C ILE A 117 4.38 8.60 1.55
N THR A 118 4.34 7.84 0.44
CA THR A 118 5.40 7.89 -0.57
C THR A 118 5.56 9.29 -1.16
N CYS A 119 4.44 9.94 -1.53
CA CYS A 119 4.45 11.32 -2.02
C CYS A 119 5.00 12.31 -0.97
N LEU A 120 4.65 12.13 0.31
CA LEU A 120 5.22 12.90 1.41
C LEU A 120 6.75 12.78 1.43
N GLY A 121 7.28 11.56 1.39
CA GLY A 121 8.71 11.30 1.43
C GLY A 121 9.47 11.80 0.19
N LEU A 122 8.84 11.77 -0.99
CA LEU A 122 9.42 12.23 -2.26
C LEU A 122 9.30 13.75 -2.49
N GLY A 123 8.55 14.47 -1.68
CA GLY A 123 8.29 15.90 -1.91
C GLY A 123 7.31 16.18 -3.05
N VAL A 124 6.45 15.22 -3.41
CA VAL A 124 5.50 15.29 -4.52
C VAL A 124 4.12 15.69 -4.02
N ASP A 125 3.46 16.67 -4.65
CA ASP A 125 2.07 16.99 -4.37
C ASP A 125 1.16 15.82 -4.77
N CYS A 126 0.08 15.59 -3.99
CA CYS A 126 -0.74 14.40 -4.22
C CYS A 126 -2.23 14.70 -3.99
N THR A 127 -3.08 14.23 -4.89
CA THR A 127 -4.53 14.21 -4.72
C THR A 127 -5.07 12.81 -5.03
N LEU A 128 -5.66 12.18 -4.02
CA LEU A 128 -6.26 10.86 -4.11
C LEU A 128 -7.77 10.97 -3.93
N SER A 129 -8.54 10.40 -4.83
CA SER A 129 -10.01 10.38 -4.82
C SER A 129 -10.55 8.95 -4.88
N GLY A 130 -11.88 8.79 -4.76
CA GLY A 130 -12.51 7.47 -4.74
C GLY A 130 -12.41 6.75 -3.38
N LEU A 131 -12.14 7.48 -2.30
CA LEU A 131 -11.76 6.95 -0.98
C LEU A 131 -12.94 6.81 0.01
N HIS A 132 -14.18 6.74 -0.48
CA HIS A 132 -15.38 6.72 0.36
C HIS A 132 -15.39 5.57 1.39
N THR A 133 -14.80 4.41 1.08
CA THR A 133 -14.74 3.26 2.00
C THR A 133 -13.74 3.42 3.14
N LEU A 134 -12.75 4.34 3.03
CA LEU A 134 -11.71 4.51 4.04
C LEU A 134 -12.20 5.09 5.37
N LYS A 135 -13.41 5.64 5.41
CA LYS A 135 -14.02 6.16 6.64
C LYS A 135 -14.54 5.08 7.58
N ILE A 136 -14.87 3.91 7.03
CA ILE A 136 -15.55 2.81 7.73
C ILE A 136 -14.68 1.55 7.82
N LYS A 137 -13.36 1.74 7.80
CA LYS A 137 -12.36 0.69 8.04
C LYS A 137 -12.08 0.56 9.54
N GLU A 138 -10.91 0.05 9.95
CA GLU A 138 -10.48 -0.10 11.35
C GLU A 138 -10.51 1.25 12.11
N THR A 139 -10.30 2.33 11.38
CA THR A 139 -10.44 3.72 11.81
C THR A 139 -10.96 4.57 10.65
N ASN A 140 -11.30 5.83 10.89
CA ASN A 140 -11.44 6.78 9.80
C ASN A 140 -10.05 7.14 9.25
N ARG A 141 -9.58 6.37 8.27
CA ARG A 141 -8.23 6.46 7.70
C ARG A 141 -7.91 7.84 7.14
N LEU A 142 -8.89 8.56 6.57
CA LEU A 142 -8.67 9.90 6.05
C LEU A 142 -8.33 10.88 7.16
N VAL A 143 -9.04 10.82 8.28
CA VAL A 143 -8.77 11.67 9.46
C VAL A 143 -7.43 11.28 10.10
N ALA A 144 -7.16 9.99 10.25
CA ALA A 144 -5.89 9.49 10.80
C ALA A 144 -4.70 9.98 9.94
N LEU A 145 -4.73 9.78 8.62
CA LEU A 145 -3.70 10.27 7.70
C LEU A 145 -3.48 11.78 7.82
N LYS A 146 -4.58 12.55 7.81
CA LYS A 146 -4.49 14.02 7.96
C LYS A 146 -3.79 14.41 9.25
N ASN A 147 -4.14 13.79 10.37
CA ASN A 147 -3.57 14.10 11.68
C ASN A 147 -2.07 13.76 11.73
N GLU A 148 -1.69 12.59 11.23
CA GLU A 148 -0.30 12.14 11.26
C GLU A 148 0.58 12.91 10.27
N ILE A 149 0.11 13.15 9.05
CA ILE A 149 0.86 13.90 8.02
C ILE A 149 1.11 15.36 8.46
N LYS A 150 0.15 16.01 9.14
CA LYS A 150 0.34 17.36 9.70
C LYS A 150 1.55 17.47 10.62
N LYS A 151 1.91 16.42 11.32
CA LYS A 151 3.06 16.42 12.24
C LYS A 151 4.39 16.66 11.52
N PHE A 152 4.46 16.39 10.20
CA PHE A 152 5.64 16.61 9.35
C PHE A 152 5.80 18.02 8.81
N LYS A 153 4.94 18.96 9.22
CA LYS A 153 4.97 20.38 8.81
C LYS A 153 4.81 20.60 7.29
N VAL A 154 3.93 19.82 6.68
CA VAL A 154 3.54 20.02 5.28
C VAL A 154 2.83 21.36 5.07
N ASP A 155 2.88 21.92 3.85
CA ASP A 155 2.21 23.19 3.53
C ASP A 155 0.70 23.08 3.72
N LYS A 156 0.10 22.01 3.20
CA LYS A 156 -1.34 21.81 3.29
C LYS A 156 -1.71 20.33 3.18
N ILE A 157 -2.66 19.90 4.00
CA ILE A 157 -3.32 18.60 3.92
C ILE A 157 -4.82 18.79 4.13
N ASP A 158 -5.60 18.45 3.12
CA ASP A 158 -7.06 18.54 3.15
C ASP A 158 -7.71 17.19 2.91
N ILE A 159 -8.87 16.97 3.51
CA ILE A 159 -9.71 15.80 3.29
C ILE A 159 -11.14 16.25 2.95
N THR A 160 -11.81 15.46 2.13
CA THR A 160 -13.25 15.54 1.89
C THR A 160 -13.93 14.23 2.29
N GLU A 161 -15.18 14.04 1.90
CA GLU A 161 -15.90 12.79 2.14
C GLU A 161 -15.22 11.57 1.47
N ASN A 162 -14.53 11.76 0.37
CA ASN A 162 -13.99 10.68 -0.46
C ASN A 162 -12.62 10.98 -1.07
N SER A 163 -11.90 11.96 -0.55
CA SER A 163 -10.58 12.33 -1.08
C SER A 163 -9.65 12.86 0.00
N ILE A 164 -8.35 12.80 -0.30
CA ILE A 164 -7.30 13.44 0.46
C ILE A 164 -6.34 14.14 -0.51
N SER A 165 -5.88 15.34 -0.15
CA SER A 165 -4.90 16.08 -0.93
C SER A 165 -3.78 16.59 -0.05
N LEU A 166 -2.56 16.41 -0.50
CA LEU A 166 -1.31 16.84 0.13
C LEU A 166 -0.64 17.85 -0.79
N LYS A 167 -0.32 19.03 -0.23
CA LYS A 167 0.62 19.95 -0.83
C LYS A 167 1.88 19.94 0.03
N ASN A 168 2.97 19.54 -0.58
CA ASN A 168 4.21 19.28 0.12
C ASN A 168 5.13 20.51 0.10
N ASN A 169 5.92 20.64 1.17
CA ASN A 169 7.06 21.54 1.18
C ASN A 169 8.33 20.68 1.31
N SER A 170 9.36 20.81 0.73
CA SER A 170 10.54 19.94 0.73
C SER A 170 11.20 19.73 2.12
N ILE A 171 10.55 20.12 3.21
CA ILE A 171 11.08 20.04 4.58
C ILE A 171 10.26 19.05 5.41
N ILE A 172 10.85 17.90 5.73
CA ILE A 172 10.22 16.90 6.59
C ILE A 172 10.77 17.01 8.01
N LYS A 173 9.86 17.10 9.00
CA LYS A 173 10.24 17.12 10.42
C LYS A 173 10.73 15.76 10.88
N HIS A 174 11.83 15.74 11.64
CA HIS A 174 12.42 14.52 12.23
C HIS A 174 11.74 14.09 13.54
N ASN A 175 11.91 12.81 13.90
CA ASN A 175 11.47 12.21 15.17
C ASN A 175 9.97 12.41 15.44
N VAL A 176 9.15 12.28 14.40
CA VAL A 176 7.70 12.33 14.53
C VAL A 176 7.19 11.03 15.14
N ILE A 177 6.30 11.14 16.11
CA ILE A 177 5.60 10.01 16.72
C ILE A 177 4.31 9.77 15.94
N ILE A 178 4.17 8.59 15.38
CA ILE A 178 3.02 8.13 14.58
C ILE A 178 2.09 7.33 15.48
N GLU A 179 0.85 7.77 15.56
CA GLU A 179 -0.23 6.99 16.16
C GLU A 179 -0.85 6.06 15.12
N THR A 180 -1.03 4.80 15.48
CA THR A 180 -1.52 3.79 14.55
C THR A 180 -3.05 3.67 14.50
N TYR A 181 -3.76 4.26 15.46
CA TYR A 181 -5.22 4.21 15.54
C TYR A 181 -5.77 2.78 15.51
N ASN A 182 -4.99 1.83 16.04
CA ASN A 182 -5.30 0.40 15.98
C ASN A 182 -5.48 -0.15 14.55
N ASP A 183 -4.84 0.50 13.57
CA ASP A 183 -4.88 0.14 12.15
C ASP A 183 -3.47 -0.24 11.66
N HIS A 184 -3.33 -1.49 11.21
CA HIS A 184 -2.08 -2.04 10.71
C HIS A 184 -1.51 -1.26 9.52
N ARG A 185 -2.39 -0.73 8.63
CA ARG A 185 -1.95 0.06 7.48
C ARG A 185 -1.34 1.40 7.87
N MET A 186 -1.78 2.00 8.99
CA MET A 186 -1.12 3.20 9.52
C MET A 186 0.33 2.91 9.91
N ALA A 187 0.59 1.81 10.63
CA ALA A 187 1.95 1.42 10.98
C ALA A 187 2.80 1.16 9.72
N MET A 188 2.31 0.27 8.84
CA MET A 188 3.08 -0.22 7.69
C MET A 188 3.30 0.84 6.61
N SER A 189 2.34 1.74 6.36
CA SER A 189 2.50 2.79 5.35
C SER A 189 3.48 3.89 5.77
N PHE A 190 3.59 4.19 7.08
CA PHE A 190 4.56 5.18 7.57
C PHE A 190 5.97 4.62 7.72
N ALA A 191 6.15 3.32 7.95
CA ALA A 191 7.45 2.70 8.14
C ALA A 191 8.49 3.05 7.05
N PRO A 192 8.16 3.10 5.75
CA PRO A 192 9.09 3.49 4.69
C PRO A 192 9.69 4.89 4.83
N LEU A 193 9.02 5.83 5.51
CA LEU A 193 9.56 7.18 5.75
C LEU A 193 10.86 7.15 6.59
N SER A 194 11.11 6.07 7.33
CA SER A 194 12.35 5.93 8.09
C SER A 194 13.62 5.93 7.23
N LEU A 195 13.49 5.70 5.91
CA LEU A 195 14.58 5.91 4.94
C LEU A 195 14.96 7.39 4.75
N ILE A 196 14.05 8.29 5.05
CA ILE A 196 14.23 9.74 4.87
C ILE A 196 14.50 10.43 6.21
N VAL A 197 13.72 10.09 7.24
CA VAL A 197 13.80 10.68 8.58
C VAL A 197 13.51 9.65 9.67
N PRO A 198 14.18 9.67 10.82
CA PRO A 198 13.80 8.85 11.96
C PRO A 198 12.36 9.13 12.40
N ILE A 199 11.59 8.08 12.61
CA ILE A 199 10.22 8.11 13.11
C ILE A 199 10.03 7.16 14.29
N ILE A 200 9.00 7.38 15.08
CA ILE A 200 8.57 6.49 16.14
C ILE A 200 7.16 6.03 15.82
N ILE A 201 6.88 4.74 15.89
CA ILE A 201 5.56 4.17 15.65
C ILE A 201 5.02 3.60 16.95
N ASN A 202 3.92 4.15 17.45
CA ASN A 202 3.23 3.66 18.64
C ASN A 202 2.37 2.43 18.29
N ASN A 203 2.27 1.48 19.23
CA ASN A 203 1.53 0.23 19.07
C ASN A 203 1.91 -0.53 17.78
N PRO A 204 3.20 -0.83 17.57
CA PRO A 204 3.69 -1.44 16.31
C PRO A 204 3.14 -2.85 16.09
N GLU A 205 2.64 -3.52 17.14
CA GLU A 205 2.05 -4.87 17.09
C GLU A 205 0.76 -4.96 16.27
N VAL A 206 0.12 -3.83 15.94
CA VAL A 206 -1.09 -3.81 15.10
C VAL A 206 -0.88 -4.44 13.72
N VAL A 207 0.36 -4.53 13.23
CA VAL A 207 0.70 -5.16 11.95
C VAL A 207 0.36 -6.65 11.93
N THR A 208 0.33 -7.31 13.10
CA THR A 208 0.01 -8.74 13.21
C THR A 208 -1.40 -9.10 12.73
N LYS A 209 -2.28 -8.12 12.57
CA LYS A 209 -3.61 -8.30 11.99
C LYS A 209 -3.57 -8.78 10.53
N SER A 210 -2.52 -8.46 9.79
CA SER A 210 -2.41 -8.81 8.37
C SER A 210 -1.02 -9.21 7.91
N TYR A 211 0.05 -8.79 8.63
CA TYR A 211 1.43 -9.06 8.25
C TYR A 211 2.31 -9.32 9.48
N VAL A 212 2.26 -10.54 9.97
CA VAL A 212 2.90 -10.93 11.24
C VAL A 212 4.41 -10.70 11.25
N SER A 213 5.10 -10.97 10.13
CA SER A 213 6.57 -10.84 10.02
C SER A 213 7.05 -9.46 9.56
N PHE A 214 6.18 -8.47 9.38
CA PHE A 214 6.52 -7.17 8.75
C PHE A 214 7.78 -6.52 9.33
N TRP A 215 7.89 -6.43 10.65
CA TRP A 215 9.07 -5.81 11.28
C TRP A 215 10.34 -6.64 11.09
N ASN A 216 10.24 -7.97 11.16
CA ASN A 216 11.38 -8.86 10.91
C ASN A 216 11.85 -8.75 9.46
N ASP A 217 10.94 -8.64 8.51
CA ASP A 217 11.27 -8.49 7.10
C ASP A 217 11.98 -7.14 6.84
N LEU A 218 11.57 -6.07 7.54
CA LEU A 218 12.30 -4.79 7.49
C LEU A 218 13.71 -4.90 8.10
N GLU A 219 13.86 -5.60 9.24
CA GLU A 219 15.18 -5.85 9.84
C GLU A 219 16.09 -6.64 8.90
N MET A 220 15.57 -7.65 8.18
CA MET A 220 16.31 -8.39 7.15
C MET A 220 16.76 -7.48 5.98
N LEU A 221 15.99 -6.44 5.67
CA LEU A 221 16.36 -5.42 4.70
C LEU A 221 17.34 -4.38 5.23
N GLY A 222 17.80 -4.52 6.48
CA GLY A 222 18.81 -3.65 7.10
C GLY A 222 18.26 -2.47 7.89
N PHE A 223 16.97 -2.43 8.18
CA PHE A 223 16.39 -1.43 9.07
C PHE A 223 16.82 -1.68 10.52
N ASN A 224 17.22 -0.61 11.21
CA ASN A 224 17.52 -0.67 12.62
C ASN A 224 16.26 -0.32 13.43
N ILE A 225 15.60 -1.34 13.98
CA ILE A 225 14.36 -1.20 14.73
C ILE A 225 14.66 -1.41 16.21
N SER A 226 14.37 -0.40 17.04
CA SER A 226 14.55 -0.48 18.49
C SER A 226 13.22 -0.27 19.21
N LYS A 227 12.94 -1.11 20.20
CA LYS A 227 11.83 -0.91 21.13
C LYS A 227 12.27 0.08 22.22
N LYS A 228 11.43 1.08 22.48
CA LYS A 228 11.61 1.99 23.62
C LYS A 228 10.84 1.48 24.82
#